data_b775ad1381ef98fc5f53cd8747f8389e
#
_entry.id   b775ad1381ef98fc5f53cd8747f8389e
#
_cell.length_a   1.000
_cell.length_b   1.000
_cell.length_c   1.000
_cell.angle_alpha   90.00
_cell.angle_beta   90.00
_cell.angle_gamma   90.00
#
_symmetry.space_group_name_H-M   'P 1'
#
loop_
_entity.id
_entity.type
_entity.pdbx_description
1 polymer ?
#
loop_
_entity_poly.entity_id
_entity_poly.type
_entity_poly.pdbx_seq_one_letter_code
_entity_poly.pdbx_strand_id
1 'polypeptide(L)'
;MKSIQVIASLLCGILYCGISLNAQNVLKATGWMPEHTFTSGIEGPAVDSEGNLYAVNYKKEGTIGIVRPDGSHGCFLVLPEGSTGNSIRFGKDGNMYVADYTGHNILKVDMKSKKISVFAHEPKMNQPNDIVFASNGNIYASDPDWPNQKGQLWLITPDA
;
A
#
# COMPACT_ATOMS: atom_id res chain seq x y z
N MET A 1 -44.57 -52.77 50.91
CA MET A 1 -44.60 -51.36 50.43
C MET A 1 -43.28 -51.10 49.63
N LYS A 2 -43.38 -51.09 48.32
CA LYS A 2 -42.18 -50.86 47.43
C LYS A 2 -42.23 -49.44 46.87
N SER A 3 -41.26 -48.66 47.18
CA SER A 3 -41.10 -47.31 46.67
C SER A 3 -40.60 -47.34 45.22
N ILE A 4 -41.33 -46.70 44.32
CA ILE A 4 -40.95 -46.52 42.92
C ILE A 4 -40.19 -45.18 42.84
N GLN A 5 -38.88 -45.20 42.53
CA GLN A 5 -38.15 -44.02 42.17
C GLN A 5 -38.34 -43.75 40.68
N VAL A 6 -38.91 -42.61 40.39
CA VAL A 6 -38.98 -42.08 39.00
C VAL A 6 -37.69 -41.33 38.71
N ILE A 7 -36.87 -41.84 37.79
CA ILE A 7 -35.71 -41.18 37.25
C ILE A 7 -36.16 -40.31 36.08
N ALA A 8 -36.18 -39.01 36.28
CA ALA A 8 -36.41 -38.05 35.19
C ALA A 8 -35.09 -37.84 34.44
N SER A 9 -34.98 -38.39 33.22
CA SER A 9 -33.86 -38.15 32.32
C SER A 9 -34.07 -36.79 31.60
N LEU A 10 -33.24 -35.81 31.97
CA LEU A 10 -33.20 -34.52 31.30
C LEU A 10 -32.39 -34.72 30.01
N LEU A 11 -33.05 -34.80 28.83
CA LEU A 11 -32.40 -34.71 27.54
C LEU A 11 -32.05 -33.24 27.28
N CYS A 12 -30.78 -32.88 27.44
CA CYS A 12 -30.25 -31.61 27.04
C CYS A 12 -30.00 -31.65 25.52
N GLY A 13 -30.98 -31.17 24.74
CA GLY A 13 -30.86 -31.04 23.30
C GLY A 13 -29.89 -29.88 22.98
N ILE A 14 -28.68 -30.22 22.59
CA ILE A 14 -27.74 -29.23 22.04
C ILE A 14 -28.22 -28.90 20.63
N LEU A 15 -28.89 -27.74 20.48
CA LEU A 15 -29.13 -27.16 19.17
C LEU A 15 -27.76 -26.74 18.57
N TYR A 16 -27.22 -27.58 17.70
CA TYR A 16 -26.13 -27.17 16.81
C TYR A 16 -26.71 -26.16 15.82
N CYS A 17 -26.56 -24.87 16.11
CA CYS A 17 -26.76 -23.81 15.15
C CYS A 17 -25.59 -23.88 14.16
N GLY A 18 -25.76 -24.65 13.09
CA GLY A 18 -24.80 -24.72 11.99
C GLY A 18 -24.71 -23.35 11.35
N ILE A 19 -23.69 -22.58 11.72
CA ILE A 19 -23.30 -21.38 10.96
C ILE A 19 -22.78 -21.90 9.63
N SER A 20 -23.61 -21.87 8.60
CA SER A 20 -23.15 -22.03 7.22
C SER A 20 -22.29 -20.84 6.90
N LEU A 21 -20.97 -21.00 7.02
CA LEU A 21 -20.02 -20.08 6.45
C LEU A 21 -20.23 -20.17 4.92
N ASN A 22 -21.01 -19.22 4.37
CA ASN A 22 -21.02 -19.02 2.94
C ASN A 22 -19.57 -18.73 2.53
N ALA A 23 -18.96 -19.66 1.79
CA ALA A 23 -17.67 -19.42 1.18
C ALA A 23 -17.81 -18.14 0.34
N GLN A 24 -17.20 -17.04 0.80
CA GLN A 24 -17.11 -15.84 0.00
C GLN A 24 -16.46 -16.23 -1.32
N ASN A 25 -17.00 -15.74 -2.43
CA ASN A 25 -16.35 -15.92 -3.73
C ASN A 25 -14.95 -15.34 -3.65
N VAL A 26 -13.94 -16.20 -3.59
CA VAL A 26 -12.55 -15.79 -3.62
C VAL A 26 -12.29 -15.24 -5.02
N LEU A 27 -11.89 -13.97 -5.11
CA LEU A 27 -11.57 -13.34 -6.38
C LEU A 27 -10.34 -13.99 -7.00
N LYS A 28 -10.38 -14.18 -8.31
CA LYS A 28 -9.27 -14.75 -9.06
C LYS A 28 -8.29 -13.65 -9.44
N ALA A 29 -7.01 -13.83 -9.10
CA ALA A 29 -5.93 -12.98 -9.61
C ALA A 29 -5.46 -13.50 -10.98
N THR A 30 -5.21 -12.56 -11.89
CA THR A 30 -4.62 -12.83 -13.22
C THR A 30 -3.48 -11.86 -13.48
N GLY A 31 -2.43 -12.32 -14.17
CA GLY A 31 -1.37 -11.42 -14.65
C GLY A 31 -1.97 -10.43 -15.66
N TRP A 32 -1.70 -9.14 -15.45
CA TRP A 32 -2.20 -8.08 -16.31
C TRP A 32 -1.14 -7.54 -17.27
N MET A 33 0.09 -7.39 -16.77
CA MET A 33 1.21 -6.89 -17.57
C MET A 33 2.21 -7.99 -17.87
N PRO A 34 2.92 -7.93 -19.02
CA PRO A 34 4.01 -8.83 -19.30
C PRO A 34 5.11 -8.74 -18.24
N GLU A 35 5.74 -9.85 -17.95
CA GLU A 35 6.97 -9.89 -17.14
C GLU A 35 8.02 -8.94 -17.73
N HIS A 36 8.90 -8.41 -16.88
CA HIS A 36 9.95 -7.45 -17.26
C HIS A 36 9.46 -6.08 -17.75
N THR A 37 8.17 -5.78 -17.66
CA THR A 37 7.66 -4.41 -17.87
C THR A 37 8.20 -3.47 -16.79
N PHE A 38 8.27 -3.96 -15.57
CA PHE A 38 8.92 -3.33 -14.42
C PHE A 38 10.13 -4.16 -14.00
N THR A 39 11.02 -3.60 -13.21
CA THR A 39 12.14 -4.34 -12.62
C THR A 39 11.65 -5.27 -11.50
N SER A 40 12.55 -6.10 -10.95
CA SER A 40 12.28 -6.92 -9.76
C SER A 40 11.98 -6.09 -8.51
N GLY A 41 12.30 -4.80 -8.53
CA GLY A 41 11.98 -3.83 -7.47
C GLY A 41 10.65 -3.10 -7.69
N ILE A 42 9.70 -3.68 -8.47
CA ILE A 42 8.35 -3.11 -8.59
C ILE A 42 7.68 -3.06 -7.23
N GLU A 43 7.20 -1.86 -6.85
CA GLU A 43 6.58 -1.59 -5.56
C GLU A 43 5.52 -0.51 -5.66
N GLY A 44 4.78 -0.32 -4.59
CA GLY A 44 3.91 0.78 -4.26
C GLY A 44 2.90 1.19 -5.33
N PRO A 45 2.11 0.27 -5.89
CA PRO A 45 1.14 0.62 -6.91
C PRO A 45 0.05 1.57 -6.37
N ALA A 46 -0.32 2.54 -7.19
CA ALA A 46 -1.43 3.46 -6.90
C ALA A 46 -2.21 3.77 -8.17
N VAL A 47 -3.49 4.10 -8.01
CA VAL A 47 -4.38 4.42 -9.13
C VAL A 47 -4.89 5.85 -8.96
N ASP A 48 -4.87 6.64 -10.05
CA ASP A 48 -5.45 7.97 -10.07
C ASP A 48 -6.98 7.94 -10.31
N SER A 49 -7.60 9.11 -10.30
CA SER A 49 -9.05 9.25 -10.55
C SER A 49 -9.50 8.88 -11.96
N GLU A 50 -8.58 8.79 -12.90
CA GLU A 50 -8.84 8.42 -14.30
C GLU A 50 -8.66 6.90 -14.53
N GLY A 51 -8.24 6.16 -13.50
CA GLY A 51 -7.99 4.73 -13.56
C GLY A 51 -6.61 4.36 -14.10
N ASN A 52 -5.68 5.31 -14.23
CA ASN A 52 -4.30 5.00 -14.58
C ASN A 52 -3.59 4.42 -13.36
N LEU A 53 -2.92 3.29 -13.53
CA LEU A 53 -2.06 2.66 -12.53
C LEU A 53 -0.65 3.21 -12.64
N TYR A 54 -0.06 3.52 -11.51
CA TYR A 54 1.35 3.89 -11.38
C TYR A 54 2.06 2.90 -10.48
N ALA A 55 3.30 2.59 -10.81
CA ALA A 55 4.20 1.83 -9.94
C ALA A 55 5.64 2.30 -10.15
N VAL A 56 6.47 2.11 -9.13
CA VAL A 56 7.88 2.49 -9.20
C VAL A 56 8.69 1.48 -10.01
N ASN A 57 9.86 1.91 -10.46
CA ASN A 57 10.90 1.08 -11.11
C ASN A 57 10.49 0.48 -12.47
N TYR A 58 9.88 1.31 -13.33
CA TYR A 58 9.58 0.97 -14.71
C TYR A 58 10.85 0.88 -15.55
N LYS A 59 11.16 -0.31 -16.08
CA LYS A 59 12.37 -0.63 -16.87
C LYS A 59 13.71 -0.44 -16.16
N LYS A 60 13.82 0.49 -15.22
CA LYS A 60 15.01 0.75 -14.39
C LYS A 60 14.60 1.39 -13.06
N GLU A 61 15.48 1.31 -12.07
CA GLU A 61 15.32 2.00 -10.80
C GLU A 61 15.27 3.53 -10.96
N GLY A 62 14.65 4.21 -10.00
CA GLY A 62 14.50 5.66 -10.02
C GLY A 62 13.51 6.17 -11.08
N THR A 63 12.60 5.33 -11.57
CA THR A 63 11.54 5.73 -12.51
C THR A 63 10.17 5.39 -11.96
N ILE A 64 9.14 6.07 -12.45
CA ILE A 64 7.74 5.72 -12.24
C ILE A 64 7.14 5.37 -13.60
N GLY A 65 6.50 4.21 -13.67
CA GLY A 65 5.71 3.79 -14.83
C GLY A 65 4.25 4.19 -14.69
N ILE A 66 3.58 4.29 -15.84
CA ILE A 66 2.13 4.41 -15.96
C ILE A 66 1.60 3.27 -16.82
N VAL A 67 0.50 2.67 -16.38
CA VAL A 67 -0.29 1.72 -17.17
C VAL A 67 -1.71 2.25 -17.23
N ARG A 68 -2.23 2.45 -18.45
CA ARG A 68 -3.57 2.98 -18.67
C ARG A 68 -4.61 1.86 -18.69
N PRO A 69 -5.91 2.18 -18.54
CA PRO A 69 -6.97 1.18 -18.57
C PRO A 69 -7.00 0.30 -19.83
N ASP A 70 -6.51 0.82 -20.97
CA ASP A 70 -6.40 0.08 -22.23
C ASP A 70 -5.17 -0.84 -22.30
N GLY A 71 -4.35 -0.89 -21.23
CA GLY A 71 -3.12 -1.67 -21.16
C GLY A 71 -1.90 -0.99 -21.78
N SER A 72 -2.06 0.19 -22.41
CA SER A 72 -0.91 0.96 -22.88
C SER A 72 -0.07 1.45 -21.69
N HIS A 73 1.26 1.41 -21.82
CA HIS A 73 2.14 1.72 -20.70
C HIS A 73 3.40 2.45 -21.14
N GLY A 74 4.06 3.11 -20.20
CA GLY A 74 5.28 3.86 -20.46
C GLY A 74 5.94 4.39 -19.20
N CYS A 75 7.09 5.03 -19.37
CA CYS A 75 7.70 5.79 -18.30
C CYS A 75 6.92 7.09 -18.08
N PHE A 76 6.40 7.28 -16.88
CA PHE A 76 5.68 8.49 -16.49
C PHE A 76 6.63 9.64 -16.15
N LEU A 77 7.64 9.36 -15.32
CA LEU A 77 8.70 10.31 -14.96
C LEU A 77 9.95 9.57 -14.44
N VAL A 78 11.03 10.33 -14.36
CA VAL A 78 12.29 9.92 -13.73
C VAL A 78 12.43 10.73 -12.43
N LEU A 79 12.71 10.04 -11.33
CA LEU A 79 12.97 10.65 -10.03
C LEU A 79 14.31 11.41 -10.06
N PRO A 80 14.56 12.33 -9.11
CA PRO A 80 15.85 12.99 -8.97
C PRO A 80 17.00 11.99 -8.88
N GLU A 81 18.19 12.41 -9.26
CA GLU A 81 19.39 11.58 -9.13
C GLU A 81 19.59 11.12 -7.68
N GLY A 82 19.88 9.85 -7.49
CA GLY A 82 20.02 9.23 -6.17
C GLY A 82 18.71 8.83 -5.49
N SER A 83 17.55 9.16 -6.07
CA SER A 83 16.25 8.76 -5.53
C SER A 83 15.79 7.42 -6.08
N THR A 84 15.26 6.58 -5.20
CA THR A 84 14.55 5.35 -5.54
C THR A 84 13.18 5.35 -4.85
N GLY A 85 12.12 5.39 -5.64
CA GLY A 85 10.76 5.32 -5.10
C GLY A 85 10.43 3.93 -4.57
N ASN A 86 9.66 3.87 -3.49
CA ASN A 86 9.14 2.62 -2.95
C ASN A 86 7.60 2.58 -2.96
N SER A 87 6.91 3.57 -2.46
CA SER A 87 5.46 3.62 -2.55
C SER A 87 4.94 4.91 -3.18
N ILE A 88 3.75 4.82 -3.76
CA ILE A 88 3.04 5.94 -4.37
C ILE A 88 1.68 6.08 -3.70
N ARG A 89 1.28 7.32 -3.38
CA ARG A 89 -0.08 7.66 -2.95
C ARG A 89 -0.52 8.97 -3.59
N PHE A 90 -1.81 9.09 -3.86
CA PHE A 90 -2.41 10.34 -4.30
C PHE A 90 -2.99 11.09 -3.10
N GLY A 91 -2.61 12.35 -2.94
CA GLY A 91 -3.18 13.24 -1.94
C GLY A 91 -4.57 13.76 -2.37
N LYS A 92 -5.29 14.35 -1.43
CA LYS A 92 -6.60 15.00 -1.72
C LYS A 92 -6.46 16.19 -2.68
N ASP A 93 -5.26 16.74 -2.81
CA ASP A 93 -4.91 17.79 -3.77
C ASP A 93 -4.70 17.27 -5.20
N GLY A 94 -4.86 15.96 -5.41
CA GLY A 94 -4.69 15.30 -6.70
C GLY A 94 -3.24 15.11 -7.12
N ASN A 95 -2.26 15.49 -6.28
CA ASN A 95 -0.85 15.27 -6.56
C ASN A 95 -0.38 13.88 -6.10
N MET A 96 0.70 13.42 -6.72
CA MET A 96 1.33 12.16 -6.35
C MET A 96 2.38 12.40 -5.27
N TYR A 97 2.43 11.51 -4.29
CA TYR A 97 3.44 11.49 -3.24
C TYR A 97 4.18 10.16 -3.30
N VAL A 98 5.50 10.23 -3.18
CA VAL A 98 6.38 9.08 -3.34
C VAL A 98 7.28 8.97 -2.12
N ALA A 99 7.30 7.80 -1.49
CA ALA A 99 8.33 7.49 -0.51
C ALA A 99 9.66 7.27 -1.25
N ASP A 100 10.64 8.11 -0.96
CA ASP A 100 11.96 8.06 -1.58
C ASP A 100 12.91 7.30 -0.66
N TYR A 101 13.01 6.02 -0.94
CA TYR A 101 13.75 5.03 -0.18
C TYR A 101 15.22 5.37 0.07
N THR A 102 15.91 5.90 -0.95
CA THR A 102 17.35 6.23 -0.86
C THR A 102 17.61 7.68 -0.51
N GLY A 103 16.67 8.57 -0.79
CA GLY A 103 16.83 10.00 -0.54
C GLY A 103 16.34 10.45 0.84
N HIS A 104 15.74 9.55 1.64
CA HIS A 104 15.16 9.86 2.96
C HIS A 104 14.08 10.94 2.90
N ASN A 105 13.30 10.95 1.80
CA ASN A 105 12.31 11.97 1.52
C ASN A 105 10.91 11.38 1.38
N ILE A 106 9.92 12.26 1.53
CA ILE A 106 8.66 12.12 0.84
C ILE A 106 8.66 13.17 -0.28
N LEU A 107 8.63 12.70 -1.53
CA LEU A 107 8.58 13.56 -2.70
C LEU A 107 7.13 13.88 -3.06
N LYS A 108 6.89 15.09 -3.56
CA LYS A 108 5.62 15.51 -4.16
C LYS A 108 5.81 15.76 -5.64
N VAL A 109 4.96 15.16 -6.46
CA VAL A 109 4.91 15.35 -7.90
C VAL A 109 3.62 16.09 -8.25
N ASP A 110 3.75 17.28 -8.79
CA ASP A 110 2.64 18.00 -9.41
C ASP A 110 2.19 17.27 -10.68
N MET A 111 0.98 16.76 -10.69
CA MET A 111 0.50 15.90 -11.77
C MET A 111 0.32 16.63 -13.10
N LYS A 112 0.16 17.96 -13.10
CA LYS A 112 0.01 18.75 -14.33
C LYS A 112 1.34 19.11 -14.94
N SER A 113 2.25 19.66 -14.14
CA SER A 113 3.55 20.14 -14.60
C SER A 113 4.65 19.07 -14.59
N LYS A 114 4.42 17.94 -13.92
CA LYS A 114 5.41 16.89 -13.64
C LYS A 114 6.58 17.36 -12.76
N LYS A 115 6.46 18.54 -12.16
CA LYS A 115 7.50 19.06 -11.27
C LYS A 115 7.56 18.24 -10.00
N ILE A 116 8.77 17.80 -9.65
CA ILE A 116 9.06 17.09 -8.41
C ILE A 116 9.61 18.09 -7.39
N SER A 117 9.17 17.99 -6.15
CA SER A 117 9.69 18.72 -5.01
C SER A 117 9.81 17.81 -3.80
N VAL A 118 10.69 18.12 -2.89
CA VAL A 118 10.75 17.46 -1.57
C VAL A 118 9.59 18.03 -0.76
N PHE A 119 8.69 17.16 -0.33
CA PHE A 119 7.57 17.50 0.55
C PHE A 119 7.98 17.42 2.02
N ALA A 120 8.71 16.38 2.39
CA ALA A 120 9.31 16.22 3.71
C ALA A 120 10.66 15.53 3.58
N HIS A 121 11.60 15.91 4.45
CA HIS A 121 12.93 15.32 4.56
C HIS A 121 13.27 15.10 6.03
N GLU A 122 13.73 13.92 6.37
CA GLU A 122 14.24 13.60 7.70
C GLU A 122 15.46 12.66 7.54
N PRO A 123 16.68 13.18 7.82
CA PRO A 123 17.90 12.39 7.62
C PRO A 123 18.01 11.15 8.50
N LYS A 124 17.18 11.06 9.54
CA LYS A 124 17.09 9.87 10.39
C LYS A 124 16.13 8.81 9.84
N MET A 125 15.32 9.11 8.85
CA MET A 125 14.63 8.08 8.10
C MET A 125 15.67 7.19 7.46
N ASN A 126 15.51 5.89 7.62
CA ASN A 126 16.45 4.94 7.04
C ASN A 126 16.02 4.55 5.61
N GLN A 127 14.80 4.13 5.45
CA GLN A 127 14.25 3.61 4.20
C GLN A 127 12.74 3.86 4.14
N PRO A 128 12.27 5.13 3.93
CA PRO A 128 10.83 5.39 3.79
C PRO A 128 10.21 4.42 2.80
N ASN A 129 9.28 3.57 3.28
CA ASN A 129 8.77 2.43 2.53
C ASN A 129 7.35 2.70 2.05
N ASP A 130 6.35 2.50 2.89
CA ASP A 130 4.96 2.82 2.60
C ASP A 130 4.52 4.12 3.25
N ILE A 131 3.63 4.84 2.56
CA ILE A 131 2.99 6.05 3.09
C ILE A 131 1.48 5.94 3.03
N VAL A 132 0.81 6.59 3.97
CA VAL A 132 -0.66 6.69 3.99
C VAL A 132 -1.08 8.06 4.47
N PHE A 133 -2.14 8.62 3.86
CA PHE A 133 -2.77 9.86 4.28
C PHE A 133 -3.85 9.60 5.32
N ALA A 134 -3.80 10.31 6.42
CA ALA A 134 -4.90 10.41 7.34
C ALA A 134 -5.95 11.45 6.88
N SER A 135 -7.14 11.39 7.43
CA SER A 135 -8.24 12.31 7.07
C SER A 135 -7.94 13.78 7.37
N ASN A 136 -7.11 14.05 8.37
CA ASN A 136 -6.63 15.39 8.75
C ASN A 136 -5.47 15.92 7.89
N GLY A 137 -5.00 15.17 6.89
CA GLY A 137 -3.92 15.56 6.01
C GLY A 137 -2.52 15.12 6.46
N ASN A 138 -2.38 14.59 7.66
CA ASN A 138 -1.12 13.99 8.09
C ASN A 138 -0.73 12.82 7.19
N ILE A 139 0.58 12.61 7.03
CA ILE A 139 1.13 11.41 6.37
C ILE A 139 1.83 10.57 7.43
N TYR A 140 1.57 9.29 7.41
CA TYR A 140 2.37 8.31 8.15
C TYR A 140 3.24 7.54 7.17
N ALA A 141 4.51 7.37 7.51
CA ALA A 141 5.46 6.60 6.71
C ALA A 141 6.04 5.45 7.55
N SER A 142 6.03 4.26 6.99
CA SER A 142 6.80 3.14 7.57
C SER A 142 8.25 3.26 7.14
N ASP A 143 9.14 2.93 8.05
CA ASP A 143 10.59 3.05 7.87
C ASP A 143 11.28 1.82 8.43
N PRO A 144 11.45 0.77 7.65
CA PRO A 144 12.19 -0.40 8.06
C PRO A 144 13.69 -0.10 8.09
N ASP A 145 14.36 -0.68 9.07
CA ASP A 145 15.81 -0.75 9.14
C ASP A 145 16.20 -2.24 9.13
N TRP A 146 16.12 -2.85 7.98
CA TRP A 146 16.33 -4.27 7.78
C TRP A 146 17.67 -4.77 8.35
N PRO A 147 18.81 -4.07 8.10
CA PRO A 147 20.10 -4.53 8.60
C PRO A 147 20.18 -4.58 10.14
N ASN A 148 19.53 -3.65 10.82
CA ASN A 148 19.54 -3.55 12.26
C ASN A 148 18.31 -4.18 12.93
N GLN A 149 17.40 -4.78 12.15
CA GLN A 149 16.16 -5.39 12.63
C GLN A 149 15.31 -4.40 13.46
N LYS A 150 15.28 -3.16 13.03
CA LYS A 150 14.51 -2.07 13.65
C LYS A 150 13.52 -1.53 12.62
N GLY A 151 12.44 -1.00 13.12
CA GLY A 151 11.46 -0.32 12.29
C GLY A 151 10.74 0.73 13.11
N GLN A 152 10.31 1.79 12.45
CA GLN A 152 9.53 2.84 13.10
C GLN A 152 8.49 3.42 12.16
N LEU A 153 7.58 4.19 12.73
CA LEU A 153 6.62 4.98 11.99
C LEU A 153 6.95 6.46 12.16
N TRP A 154 6.96 7.18 11.06
CA TRP A 154 7.10 8.62 11.03
C TRP A 154 5.74 9.29 10.86
N LEU A 155 5.56 10.40 11.54
CA LEU A 155 4.42 11.31 11.34
C LEU A 155 4.93 12.57 10.66
N ILE A 156 4.39 12.88 9.50
CA ILE A 156 4.63 14.09 8.75
C ILE A 156 3.37 14.95 8.82
N THR A 157 3.48 16.15 9.34
CA THR A 157 2.38 17.10 9.47
C THR A 157 2.44 18.17 8.38
N PRO A 158 1.29 18.65 7.85
CA PRO A 158 1.29 19.70 6.83
C PRO A 158 1.93 21.03 7.26
N ASP A 159 1.99 21.26 8.57
CA ASP A 159 2.42 22.52 9.19
C ASP A 159 3.86 22.43 9.78
N ALA A 160 4.65 21.44 9.36
CA ALA A 160 6.01 21.23 9.87
C ALA A 160 7.06 22.00 9.07
#